data_b55d2d4744e77b658ce645d1646cbd83
#
_entry.id   b55d2d4744e77b658ce645d1646cbd83
#
_cell.length_a   1.000
_cell.length_b   1.000
_cell.length_c   1.000
_cell.angle_alpha   90.00
_cell.angle_beta   90.00
_cell.angle_gamma   90.00
#
_symmetry.space_group_name_H-M   'P 1'
#
loop_
_entity.id
_entity.type
_entity.pdbx_description
1 polymer ?
#
loop_
_entity_poly.entity_id
_entity_poly.type
_entity_poly.pdbx_seq_one_letter_code
_entity_poly.pdbx_strand_id
1 'polypeptide(L)'
;SSLVEKMGGIPRRFDLINDSMDRLRETLDEAAASCDAILASGGVSMGEWDMVRRIMEEEGDIRFWKVMIKPGGPPIFGSWRGKPIFGLPGNPVSSHIVFTVLVAPWMSFSMGSEEGMRPRLANRVRVEMEESLKGAPGKLCMRRISIRQEGDRLLGSTSTHQGSGNIHSM
;
A
#
# COMPACT_ATOMS: atom_id res chain seq x y z
N SER A 1 6.92 2.03 -8.31
CA SER A 1 6.71 2.60 -9.65
C SER A 1 5.79 1.74 -10.50
N SER A 2 6.09 0.46 -10.72
CA SER A 2 5.32 -0.44 -11.60
C SER A 2 3.82 -0.55 -11.25
N LEU A 3 3.45 -0.50 -9.99
CA LEU A 3 2.03 -0.50 -9.59
C LEU A 3 1.33 0.81 -9.95
N VAL A 4 2.02 1.93 -9.82
CA VAL A 4 1.48 3.25 -10.21
C VAL A 4 1.24 3.27 -11.72
N GLU A 5 2.20 2.79 -12.52
CA GLU A 5 2.09 2.69 -13.98
C GLU A 5 0.93 1.78 -14.41
N LYS A 6 0.76 0.62 -13.74
CA LYS A 6 -0.39 -0.29 -13.98
C LYS A 6 -1.75 0.37 -13.70
N MET A 7 -1.78 1.38 -12.83
CA MET A 7 -2.98 2.16 -12.55
C MET A 7 -3.12 3.38 -13.48
N GLY A 8 -2.25 3.55 -14.48
CA GLY A 8 -2.27 4.67 -15.41
C GLY A 8 -1.62 5.95 -14.88
N GLY A 9 -0.96 5.89 -13.74
CA GLY A 9 -0.23 7.03 -13.18
C GLY A 9 1.20 7.11 -13.75
N ILE A 10 1.80 8.31 -13.66
CA ILE A 10 3.19 8.57 -14.08
C ILE A 10 4.03 8.70 -12.81
N PRO A 11 4.89 7.70 -12.47
CA PRO A 11 5.70 7.77 -11.28
C PRO A 11 6.91 8.67 -11.48
N ARG A 12 7.06 9.67 -10.62
CA ARG A 12 8.30 10.42 -10.45
C ARG A 12 9.03 9.87 -9.23
N ARG A 13 10.30 9.50 -9.39
CA ARG A 13 11.12 8.96 -8.29
C ARG A 13 11.97 10.07 -7.70
N PHE A 14 12.05 10.05 -6.38
CA PHE A 14 12.95 10.87 -5.59
C PHE A 14 13.98 9.95 -4.92
N ASP A 15 15.15 10.49 -4.65
CA ASP A 15 16.25 9.73 -4.08
C ASP A 15 15.94 9.24 -2.66
N LEU A 16 16.66 8.19 -2.26
CA LEU A 16 16.62 7.69 -0.90
C LEU A 16 17.13 8.77 0.05
N ILE A 17 16.33 9.08 1.07
CA ILE A 17 16.67 10.05 2.09
C ILE A 17 17.29 9.28 3.25
N ASN A 18 18.57 9.54 3.51
CA ASN A 18 19.29 8.94 4.63
C ASN A 18 19.24 9.88 5.83
N ASP A 19 18.52 9.48 6.87
CA ASP A 19 18.54 9.97 8.26
C ASP A 19 18.66 11.52 8.47
N SER A 20 18.03 12.31 7.58
CA SER A 20 17.98 13.76 7.68
C SER A 20 16.54 14.28 7.52
N MET A 21 16.01 14.85 8.61
CA MET A 21 14.66 15.45 8.60
C MET A 21 14.57 16.62 7.62
N ASP A 22 15.62 17.43 7.50
CA ASP A 22 15.63 18.58 6.58
C ASP A 22 15.59 18.12 5.12
N ARG A 23 16.40 17.12 4.77
CA ARG A 23 16.36 16.51 3.43
C ARG A 23 15.01 15.86 3.12
N LEU A 24 14.41 15.20 4.12
CA LEU A 24 13.08 14.62 3.96
C LEU A 24 12.05 15.72 3.69
N ARG A 25 12.08 16.81 4.44
CA ARG A 25 11.20 17.97 4.26
C ARG A 25 11.35 18.57 2.86
N GLU A 26 12.57 18.87 2.43
CA GLU A 26 12.88 19.42 1.11
C GLU A 26 12.32 18.50 0.00
N THR A 27 12.55 17.19 0.11
CA THR A 27 12.06 16.23 -0.88
C THR A 27 10.54 16.13 -0.90
N LEU A 28 9.89 16.15 0.25
CA LEU A 28 8.42 16.15 0.34
C LEU A 28 7.83 17.45 -0.23
N ASP A 29 8.48 18.60 -0.01
CA ASP A 29 8.07 19.88 -0.56
C ASP A 29 8.23 19.90 -2.09
N GLU A 30 9.35 19.40 -2.63
CA GLU A 30 9.55 19.24 -4.08
C GLU A 30 8.51 18.28 -4.67
N ALA A 31 8.24 17.16 -4.01
CA ALA A 31 7.23 16.21 -4.48
C ALA A 31 5.83 16.84 -4.48
N ALA A 32 5.47 17.59 -3.44
CA ALA A 32 4.19 18.28 -3.36
C ALA A 32 4.03 19.37 -4.45
N ALA A 33 5.12 20.05 -4.78
CA ALA A 33 5.10 21.08 -5.83
C ALA A 33 4.95 20.50 -7.24
N SER A 34 5.35 19.26 -7.47
CA SER A 34 5.51 18.66 -8.81
C SER A 34 4.67 17.41 -9.09
N CYS A 35 3.95 16.89 -8.10
CA CYS A 35 3.13 15.67 -8.22
C CYS A 35 1.72 15.89 -7.67
N ASP A 36 0.79 15.01 -8.07
CA ASP A 36 -0.59 15.05 -7.58
C ASP A 36 -0.77 14.30 -6.26
N ALA A 37 0.12 13.34 -5.98
CA ALA A 37 0.15 12.58 -4.73
C ALA A 37 1.56 12.09 -4.43
N ILE A 38 1.83 11.78 -3.16
CA ILE A 38 3.12 11.33 -2.66
C ILE A 38 3.00 9.91 -2.12
N LEU A 39 3.92 9.03 -2.50
CA LEU A 39 4.08 7.69 -1.93
C LEU A 39 5.45 7.60 -1.26
N ALA A 40 5.47 7.54 0.06
CA ALA A 40 6.68 7.27 0.84
C ALA A 40 6.72 5.78 1.22
N SER A 41 7.84 5.11 0.94
CA SER A 41 8.03 3.69 1.29
C SER A 41 9.12 3.55 2.35
N GLY A 42 8.81 2.96 3.47
CA GLY A 42 9.63 2.92 4.67
C GLY A 42 9.38 4.14 5.56
N GLY A 43 10.00 4.17 6.74
CA GLY A 43 9.85 5.28 7.68
C GLY A 43 8.42 5.47 8.24
N VAL A 44 7.56 4.45 8.25
CA VAL A 44 6.17 4.52 8.73
C VAL A 44 5.85 3.48 9.81
N SER A 45 6.87 2.79 10.31
CA SER A 45 6.75 1.74 11.33
C SER A 45 6.70 2.32 12.75
N MET A 46 6.81 1.48 13.76
CA MET A 46 6.74 1.87 15.18
C MET A 46 8.12 2.20 15.80
N GLY A 47 9.19 2.28 14.99
CA GLY A 47 10.54 2.59 15.45
C GLY A 47 10.75 4.07 15.76
N GLU A 48 11.66 4.38 16.66
CA GLU A 48 12.07 5.77 17.01
C GLU A 48 12.62 6.54 15.80
N TRP A 49 13.03 5.85 14.74
CA TRP A 49 13.61 6.37 13.50
C TRP A 49 12.61 6.55 12.36
N ASP A 50 11.32 6.61 12.69
CA ASP A 50 10.25 6.72 11.68
C ASP A 50 10.06 8.17 11.24
N MET A 51 11.01 8.67 10.45
CA MET A 51 11.07 10.08 10.05
C MET A 51 9.83 10.55 9.27
N VAL A 52 9.27 9.69 8.42
CA VAL A 52 8.07 10.07 7.65
C VAL A 52 6.89 10.29 8.58
N ARG A 53 6.72 9.39 9.55
CA ARG A 53 5.68 9.56 10.56
C ARG A 53 5.89 10.82 11.36
N ARG A 54 7.11 11.02 11.86
CA ARG A 54 7.45 12.17 12.72
C ARG A 54 7.22 13.50 12.01
N ILE A 55 7.71 13.65 10.78
CA ILE A 55 7.50 14.89 10.03
C ILE A 55 6.01 15.14 9.71
N MET A 56 5.25 14.06 9.48
CA MET A 56 3.81 14.16 9.27
C MET A 56 3.04 14.53 10.56
N GLU A 57 3.51 14.09 11.73
CA GLU A 57 2.97 14.50 13.04
C GLU A 57 3.28 15.97 13.38
N GLU A 58 4.46 16.43 12.99
CA GLU A 58 4.95 17.79 13.31
C GLU A 58 4.43 18.85 12.32
N GLU A 59 4.37 18.54 11.01
CA GLU A 59 4.17 19.54 9.95
C GLU A 59 3.10 19.16 8.92
N GLY A 60 2.68 17.91 8.87
CA GLY A 60 1.63 17.40 7.97
C GLY A 60 0.24 17.38 8.62
N ASP A 61 -0.70 16.81 7.90
CA ASP A 61 -2.06 16.53 8.41
C ASP A 61 -2.32 15.02 8.27
N ILE A 62 -2.26 14.28 9.37
CA ILE A 62 -2.52 12.83 9.40
C ILE A 62 -4.02 12.60 9.54
N ARG A 63 -4.64 11.95 8.54
CA ARG A 63 -6.04 11.52 8.58
C ARG A 63 -6.21 10.20 9.30
N PHE A 64 -5.32 9.25 9.05
CA PHE A 64 -5.21 8.04 9.85
C PHE A 64 -3.81 7.45 9.83
N TRP A 65 -3.49 6.75 10.89
CA TRP A 65 -2.31 5.93 11.07
C TRP A 65 -2.73 4.59 11.68
N LYS A 66 -2.24 3.50 11.09
CA LYS A 66 -2.63 2.11 11.34
C LYS A 66 -4.02 1.77 10.80
N VAL A 67 -4.08 0.63 10.17
CA VAL A 67 -5.32 -0.04 9.76
C VAL A 67 -5.30 -1.49 10.24
N MET A 68 -6.47 -2.04 10.48
CA MET A 68 -6.61 -3.39 11.03
C MET A 68 -6.51 -4.45 9.93
N ILE A 69 -5.38 -4.44 9.19
CA ILE A 69 -5.03 -5.46 8.18
C ILE A 69 -3.76 -6.21 8.56
N LYS A 70 -3.58 -7.41 8.03
CA LYS A 70 -2.38 -8.23 8.20
C LYS A 70 -2.08 -9.01 6.91
N PRO A 71 -0.85 -8.83 6.33
CA PRO A 71 0.21 -7.89 6.66
C PRO A 71 -0.14 -6.45 6.25
N GLY A 72 0.65 -5.47 6.69
CA GLY A 72 0.54 -4.07 6.24
C GLY A 72 -0.14 -3.12 7.24
N GLY A 73 -0.26 -3.50 8.52
CA GLY A 73 -0.98 -2.75 9.54
C GLY A 73 -0.61 -1.29 9.82
N PRO A 74 0.63 -0.80 9.64
CA PRO A 74 0.97 0.59 9.95
C PRO A 74 1.15 1.50 8.71
N PRO A 75 0.18 1.66 7.79
CA PRO A 75 0.27 2.73 6.81
C PRO A 75 -0.09 4.08 7.44
N ILE A 76 0.40 5.16 6.83
CA ILE A 76 -0.04 6.52 7.10
C ILE A 76 -0.83 7.02 5.88
N PHE A 77 -1.89 7.75 6.12
CA PHE A 77 -2.56 8.55 5.11
C PHE A 77 -2.84 9.94 5.65
N GLY A 78 -2.58 10.93 4.83
CA GLY A 78 -2.78 12.32 5.20
C GLY A 78 -2.53 13.27 4.05
N SER A 79 -2.17 14.51 4.37
CA SER A 79 -1.77 15.50 3.37
C SER A 79 -0.47 16.20 3.78
N TRP A 80 0.35 16.50 2.77
CA TRP A 80 1.55 17.32 2.86
C TRP A 80 1.43 18.49 1.90
N ARG A 81 1.48 19.73 2.41
CA ARG A 81 1.27 20.95 1.60
C ARG A 81 0.04 20.85 0.69
N GLY A 82 -1.04 20.26 1.19
CA GLY A 82 -2.29 20.07 0.45
C GLY A 82 -2.32 18.92 -0.56
N LYS A 83 -1.25 18.16 -0.70
CA LYS A 83 -1.19 16.97 -1.54
C LYS A 83 -1.38 15.69 -0.72
N PRO A 84 -2.17 14.71 -1.21
CA PRO A 84 -2.31 13.42 -0.55
C PRO A 84 -0.95 12.73 -0.41
N ILE A 85 -0.67 12.22 0.79
CA ILE A 85 0.51 11.41 1.06
C ILE A 85 0.11 10.06 1.66
N PHE A 86 0.69 9.00 1.11
CA PHE A 86 0.56 7.63 1.59
C PHE A 86 1.92 7.14 2.06
N GLY A 87 2.05 6.89 3.33
CA GLY A 87 3.20 6.20 3.91
C GLY A 87 2.99 4.69 3.90
N LEU A 88 3.81 3.98 3.15
CA LEU A 88 3.74 2.53 2.97
C LEU A 88 4.78 1.83 3.84
N PRO A 89 4.46 0.65 4.41
CA PRO A 89 5.44 -0.15 5.14
C PRO A 89 6.68 -0.43 4.29
N GLY A 90 7.88 -0.48 4.89
CA GLY A 90 9.12 -0.81 4.18
C GLY A 90 9.18 -2.26 3.68
N ASN A 91 8.42 -3.17 4.30
CA ASN A 91 8.34 -4.56 3.86
C ASN A 91 7.61 -4.67 2.52
N PRO A 92 8.22 -5.27 1.49
CA PRO A 92 7.69 -5.28 0.13
C PRO A 92 6.29 -5.87 -0.03
N VAL A 93 6.00 -6.99 0.65
CA VAL A 93 4.67 -7.62 0.60
C VAL A 93 3.63 -6.74 1.27
N SER A 94 3.99 -6.14 2.41
CA SER A 94 3.12 -5.19 3.11
C SER A 94 2.84 -3.95 2.27
N SER A 95 3.86 -3.38 1.63
CA SER A 95 3.72 -2.25 0.71
C SER A 95 2.80 -2.57 -0.46
N HIS A 96 2.95 -3.75 -1.07
CA HIS A 96 2.08 -4.18 -2.17
C HIS A 96 0.62 -4.29 -1.72
N ILE A 97 0.36 -4.91 -0.58
CA ILE A 97 -1.00 -5.05 -0.03
C ILE A 97 -1.59 -3.68 0.29
N VAL A 98 -0.84 -2.81 0.98
CA VAL A 98 -1.31 -1.46 1.30
C VAL A 98 -1.58 -0.67 0.02
N PHE A 99 -0.70 -0.75 -0.98
CA PHE A 99 -0.94 -0.13 -2.27
C PHE A 99 -2.26 -0.63 -2.88
N THR A 100 -2.46 -1.95 -2.92
CA THR A 100 -3.65 -2.56 -3.54
C THR A 100 -4.96 -2.19 -2.83
N VAL A 101 -4.95 -2.08 -1.50
CA VAL A 101 -6.19 -1.86 -0.73
C VAL A 101 -6.48 -0.40 -0.42
N LEU A 102 -5.48 0.49 -0.46
CA LEU A 102 -5.64 1.91 -0.15
C LEU A 102 -5.31 2.81 -1.33
N VAL A 103 -4.11 2.68 -1.92
CA VAL A 103 -3.65 3.59 -2.96
C VAL A 103 -4.38 3.37 -4.28
N ALA A 104 -4.48 2.12 -4.73
CA ALA A 104 -5.10 1.81 -6.01
C ALA A 104 -6.59 2.21 -6.09
N PRO A 105 -7.43 1.97 -5.07
CA PRO A 105 -8.80 2.49 -5.04
C PRO A 105 -8.85 4.02 -5.05
N TRP A 106 -7.97 4.68 -4.31
CA TRP A 106 -7.88 6.14 -4.31
C TRP A 106 -7.48 6.67 -5.70
N MET A 107 -6.45 6.11 -6.33
CA MET A 107 -6.06 6.49 -7.70
C MET A 107 -7.21 6.29 -8.68
N SER A 108 -7.86 5.13 -8.63
CA SER A 108 -9.01 4.81 -9.46
C SER A 108 -10.14 5.85 -9.33
N PHE A 109 -10.44 6.26 -8.11
CA PHE A 109 -11.45 7.29 -7.83
C PHE A 109 -11.00 8.68 -8.31
N SER A 110 -9.75 9.07 -8.04
CA SER A 110 -9.21 10.41 -8.36
C SER A 110 -9.05 10.67 -9.85
N MET A 111 -8.93 9.62 -10.67
CA MET A 111 -8.86 9.75 -12.13
C MET A 111 -10.19 10.15 -12.78
N GLY A 112 -11.28 10.30 -12.02
CA GLY A 112 -12.54 10.91 -12.46
C GLY A 112 -13.32 10.15 -13.53
N SER A 113 -12.93 8.91 -13.86
CA SER A 113 -13.63 8.09 -14.83
C SER A 113 -14.92 7.50 -14.26
N GLU A 114 -15.88 7.17 -15.13
CA GLU A 114 -17.07 6.43 -14.74
C GLU A 114 -16.71 5.11 -14.05
N GLU A 115 -17.56 4.64 -13.14
CA GLU A 115 -17.24 3.49 -12.29
C GLU A 115 -16.79 2.24 -13.06
N GLY A 116 -17.38 1.99 -14.23
CA GLY A 116 -17.01 0.88 -15.12
C GLY A 116 -15.68 1.05 -15.86
N MET A 117 -15.20 2.29 -16.01
CA MET A 117 -13.97 2.64 -16.75
C MET A 117 -12.77 2.89 -15.84
N ARG A 118 -12.95 2.90 -14.52
CA ARG A 118 -11.87 3.14 -13.57
C ARG A 118 -10.80 2.06 -13.65
N PRO A 119 -9.52 2.42 -13.67
CA PRO A 119 -8.43 1.45 -13.61
C PRO A 119 -8.57 0.56 -12.38
N ARG A 120 -8.41 -0.74 -12.55
CA ARG A 120 -8.44 -1.70 -11.43
C ARG A 120 -7.16 -2.53 -11.44
N LEU A 121 -6.53 -2.63 -10.30
CA LEU A 121 -5.30 -3.43 -10.16
C LEU A 121 -5.62 -4.93 -10.18
N ALA A 122 -6.80 -5.34 -9.72
CA ALA A 122 -7.19 -6.73 -9.62
C ALA A 122 -8.70 -6.91 -9.71
N ASN A 123 -9.11 -8.07 -10.22
CA ASN A 123 -10.49 -8.53 -10.19
C ASN A 123 -10.76 -9.32 -8.90
N ARG A 124 -12.02 -9.34 -8.46
CA ARG A 124 -12.47 -10.14 -7.32
C ARG A 124 -13.19 -11.39 -7.81
N VAL A 125 -12.76 -12.52 -7.32
CA VAL A 125 -13.42 -13.81 -7.54
C VAL A 125 -13.66 -14.51 -6.20
N ARG A 126 -14.69 -15.35 -6.14
CA ARG A 126 -14.92 -16.21 -4.98
C ARG A 126 -14.22 -17.53 -5.20
N VAL A 127 -13.53 -18.02 -4.19
CA VAL A 127 -12.87 -19.33 -4.19
C VAL A 127 -13.32 -20.12 -2.96
N GLU A 128 -13.43 -21.43 -3.13
CA GLU A 128 -13.60 -22.37 -2.02
C GLU A 128 -12.23 -22.79 -1.52
N MET A 129 -11.97 -22.61 -0.24
CA MET A 129 -10.68 -22.97 0.34
C MET A 129 -10.61 -24.47 0.64
N GLU A 130 -9.53 -25.10 0.22
CA GLU A 130 -9.27 -26.52 0.47
C GLU A 130 -8.85 -26.80 1.92
N GLU A 131 -8.56 -25.74 2.69
CA GLU A 131 -8.08 -25.83 4.07
C GLU A 131 -8.66 -24.72 4.95
N SER A 132 -8.75 -24.99 6.24
CA SER A 132 -9.15 -23.98 7.21
C SER A 132 -8.05 -22.93 7.41
N LEU A 133 -8.39 -21.65 7.28
CA LEU A 133 -7.47 -20.54 7.48
C LEU A 133 -7.62 -19.92 8.86
N LYS A 134 -6.52 -19.85 9.61
CA LYS A 134 -6.48 -19.11 10.87
C LYS A 134 -6.51 -17.62 10.60
N GLY A 135 -7.54 -16.90 11.06
CA GLY A 135 -7.59 -15.46 11.07
C GLY A 135 -6.77 -14.82 12.20
N ALA A 136 -6.82 -13.51 12.30
CA ALA A 136 -6.39 -12.75 13.46
C ALA A 136 -7.60 -11.94 13.97
N PRO A 137 -8.02 -12.10 15.22
CA PRO A 137 -9.19 -11.37 15.75
C PRO A 137 -9.06 -9.87 15.53
N GLY A 138 -10.15 -9.25 15.06
CA GLY A 138 -10.21 -7.82 14.79
C GLY A 138 -9.38 -7.32 13.60
N LYS A 139 -8.82 -8.20 12.76
CA LYS A 139 -8.01 -7.83 11.59
C LYS A 139 -8.50 -8.49 10.32
N LEU A 140 -8.48 -7.74 9.22
CA LEU A 140 -8.63 -8.28 7.88
C LEU A 140 -7.31 -8.94 7.45
N CYS A 141 -7.32 -10.28 7.36
CA CYS A 141 -6.13 -11.04 6.97
C CYS A 141 -6.06 -11.20 5.46
N MET A 142 -5.00 -10.68 4.86
CA MET A 142 -4.67 -10.88 3.45
C MET A 142 -3.71 -12.06 3.32
N ARG A 143 -4.06 -13.04 2.52
CA ARG A 143 -3.24 -14.22 2.28
C ARG A 143 -2.98 -14.40 0.80
N ARG A 144 -1.82 -14.91 0.47
CA ARG A 144 -1.51 -15.38 -0.88
C ARG A 144 -2.03 -16.80 -1.02
N ILE A 145 -2.79 -17.02 -2.06
CA ILE A 145 -3.33 -18.34 -2.38
C ILE A 145 -3.04 -18.67 -3.83
N SER A 146 -2.89 -19.95 -4.10
CA SER A 146 -2.93 -20.49 -5.44
C SER A 146 -4.37 -20.86 -5.77
N ILE A 147 -4.83 -20.52 -6.96
CA ILE A 147 -6.18 -20.82 -7.42
C ILE A 147 -6.09 -21.83 -8.55
N ARG A 148 -6.87 -22.89 -8.48
CA ARG A 148 -7.08 -23.86 -9.55
C ARG A 148 -8.56 -24.00 -9.87
N GLN A 149 -8.86 -24.30 -11.11
CA GLN A 149 -10.23 -24.60 -11.55
C GLN A 149 -10.44 -26.11 -11.53
N GLU A 150 -11.61 -26.53 -11.00
CA GLU A 150 -12.06 -27.90 -11.01
C GLU A 150 -13.54 -27.94 -11.37
N GLY A 151 -13.83 -28.28 -12.62
CA GLY A 151 -15.18 -28.12 -13.19
C GLY A 151 -15.60 -26.66 -13.13
N ASP A 152 -16.75 -26.38 -12.51
CA ASP A 152 -17.28 -25.02 -12.35
C ASP A 152 -16.83 -24.33 -11.05
N ARG A 153 -15.97 -24.95 -10.25
CA ARG A 153 -15.47 -24.40 -8.98
C ARG A 153 -14.07 -23.86 -9.11
N LEU A 154 -13.81 -22.76 -8.39
CA LEU A 154 -12.47 -22.26 -8.15
C LEU A 154 -12.05 -22.67 -6.73
N LEU A 155 -10.99 -23.45 -6.65
CA LEU A 155 -10.42 -23.95 -5.40
C LEU A 155 -9.16 -23.16 -5.07
N GLY A 156 -9.00 -22.81 -3.79
CA GLY A 156 -7.87 -22.04 -3.28
C GLY A 156 -7.08 -22.83 -2.25
N SER A 157 -5.75 -22.82 -2.39
CA SER A 157 -4.84 -23.35 -1.37
C SER A 157 -3.80 -22.32 -0.96
N THR A 158 -3.34 -22.34 0.30
CA THR A 158 -2.30 -21.40 0.72
C THR A 158 -0.94 -21.85 0.19
N SER A 159 -0.16 -20.90 -0.32
CA SER A 159 1.26 -21.15 -0.61
C SER A 159 2.03 -21.41 0.69
N THR A 160 3.05 -22.24 0.64
CA THR A 160 3.87 -22.63 1.80
C THR A 160 4.55 -21.47 2.51
N HIS A 161 4.79 -20.35 1.82
CA HIS A 161 5.48 -19.18 2.35
C HIS A 161 4.59 -17.95 2.44
N GLN A 162 3.94 -17.77 3.60
CA GLN A 162 3.12 -16.57 3.91
C GLN A 162 3.93 -15.43 4.52
N GLY A 163 5.25 -15.56 4.68
CA GLY A 163 6.12 -14.54 5.27
C GLY A 163 6.09 -13.23 4.50
N SER A 164 6.00 -12.10 5.20
CA SER A 164 5.89 -10.77 4.62
C SER A 164 7.15 -10.29 3.88
N GLY A 165 8.30 -10.96 4.09
CA GLY A 165 9.55 -10.68 3.37
C GLY A 165 9.73 -11.43 2.06
N ASN A 166 8.83 -12.37 1.71
CA ASN A 166 9.01 -13.22 0.53
C ASN A 166 8.23 -12.68 -0.68
N ILE A 167 8.93 -11.94 -1.53
CA ILE A 167 8.42 -11.39 -2.79
C ILE A 167 8.21 -12.45 -3.88
N HIS A 168 8.98 -13.54 -3.85
CA HIS A 168 8.96 -14.54 -4.94
C HIS A 168 7.63 -15.31 -5.06
N SER A 169 6.73 -15.16 -4.11
CA SER A 169 5.40 -15.78 -4.11
C SER A 169 4.26 -14.81 -4.44
N MET A 170 4.60 -13.66 -5.05
CA MET A 170 3.62 -12.63 -5.44
C MET A 170 3.38 -12.60 -6.93
#